data_c68361ba6d0c3dd2bc9a03fe90b5427e
#
_entry.id   c68361ba6d0c3dd2bc9a03fe90b5427e
#
_cell.length_a   1.000
_cell.length_b   1.000
_cell.length_c   1.000
_cell.angle_alpha   90.00
_cell.angle_beta   90.00
_cell.angle_gamma   90.00
#
_symmetry.space_group_name_H-M   'P 1'
#
loop_
_entity.id
_entity.type
_entity.pdbx_description
1 polymer ?
#
loop_
_entity_poly.entity_id
_entity_poly.type
_entity_poly.pdbx_seq_one_letter_code
_entity_poly.pdbx_strand_id
1 'polypeptide(L)'
;SARPSKTVPSANAKTAFLFTRVGLAGCDMGACTLLPRVIGQGRASEMLYTGRSMSAEEGLAWGFFNALHSPDEVLSKAQAMAQMLADGPTFAHGMTKQLLHQEWNMSIDAAIEAEAEAQAICMQTNDFRRAYDAFVAKRRPVFEGD
;
A
#
# COMPACT_ATOMS: atom_id res chain seq x y z
N SER A 1 7.81 -1.18 -12.13
CA SER A 1 6.50 -1.83 -12.06
C SER A 1 5.84 -1.46 -10.76
N ALA A 2 4.73 -0.72 -10.85
CA ALA A 2 3.95 -0.33 -9.69
C ALA A 2 3.41 -1.59 -9.02
N ARG A 3 3.84 -1.85 -7.78
CA ARG A 3 3.14 -2.82 -6.92
C ARG A 3 1.76 -2.23 -6.61
N PRO A 4 0.70 -3.03 -6.67
CA PRO A 4 -0.62 -2.51 -6.36
C PRO A 4 -0.63 -1.99 -4.94
N SER A 5 -0.87 -0.69 -4.79
CA SER A 5 -1.42 -0.16 -3.55
C SER A 5 -2.67 -0.98 -3.22
N LYS A 6 -2.91 -1.24 -1.95
CA LYS A 6 -4.08 -2.00 -1.50
C LYS A 6 -5.32 -1.55 -2.26
N THR A 7 -5.80 -2.40 -3.12
CA THR A 7 -6.93 -2.11 -4.00
C THR A 7 -8.23 -2.16 -3.21
N VAL A 8 -9.15 -1.33 -3.59
CA VAL A 8 -10.54 -1.36 -3.13
C VAL A 8 -11.29 -2.22 -4.15
N PRO A 9 -11.59 -3.49 -3.86
CA PRO A 9 -12.32 -4.33 -4.80
C PRO A 9 -13.83 -4.17 -4.67
N SER A 10 -14.53 -4.61 -5.72
CA SER A 10 -15.95 -4.90 -5.62
C SER A 10 -16.22 -6.01 -4.61
N ALA A 11 -17.37 -5.96 -3.94
CA ALA A 11 -17.82 -7.00 -3.02
C ALA A 11 -17.90 -8.41 -3.68
N ASN A 12 -17.96 -8.49 -5.00
CA ASN A 12 -17.97 -9.74 -5.77
C ASN A 12 -16.56 -10.18 -6.23
N ALA A 13 -15.50 -9.45 -5.88
CA ALA A 13 -14.14 -9.75 -6.32
C ALA A 13 -13.65 -11.07 -5.73
N LYS A 14 -12.87 -11.80 -6.52
CA LYS A 14 -12.16 -13.00 -6.08
C LYS A 14 -10.69 -12.87 -6.46
N THR A 15 -9.82 -13.30 -5.55
CA THR A 15 -8.38 -13.33 -5.78
C THR A 15 -7.88 -14.75 -5.61
N ALA A 16 -7.02 -15.23 -6.51
CA ALA A 16 -6.41 -16.54 -6.42
C ALA A 16 -4.96 -16.52 -6.93
N PHE A 17 -4.15 -17.42 -6.38
CA PHE A 17 -2.76 -17.69 -6.80
C PHE A 17 -2.75 -19.11 -7.40
N LEU A 18 -2.91 -19.22 -8.71
CA LEU A 18 -3.25 -20.47 -9.40
C LEU A 18 -2.03 -21.35 -9.75
N PHE A 19 -0.83 -20.96 -9.39
CA PHE A 19 0.42 -21.59 -9.81
C PHE A 19 0.44 -23.10 -9.52
N THR A 20 0.07 -23.51 -8.32
CA THR A 20 0.10 -24.92 -7.92
C THR A 20 -0.95 -25.78 -8.64
N ARG A 21 -2.03 -25.17 -9.12
CA ARG A 21 -3.05 -25.90 -9.90
C ARG A 21 -2.56 -26.35 -11.28
N VAL A 22 -1.48 -25.74 -11.77
CA VAL A 22 -0.84 -26.09 -13.04
C VAL A 22 0.55 -26.71 -12.86
N GLY A 23 0.85 -27.15 -11.63
CA GLY A 23 2.11 -27.84 -11.30
C GLY A 23 3.32 -26.94 -11.15
N LEU A 24 3.12 -25.62 -11.06
CA LEU A 24 4.17 -24.65 -10.75
C LEU A 24 4.27 -24.43 -9.25
N ALA A 25 5.41 -23.93 -8.79
CA ALA A 25 5.56 -23.50 -7.39
C ALA A 25 4.55 -22.39 -7.09
N GLY A 26 3.99 -22.37 -5.87
CA GLY A 26 3.01 -21.36 -5.41
C GLY A 26 3.55 -19.95 -5.30
N CYS A 27 4.70 -19.65 -5.86
CA CYS A 27 5.44 -18.40 -5.73
C CYS A 27 5.82 -17.85 -7.10
N ASP A 28 5.47 -16.60 -7.34
CA ASP A 28 5.95 -15.79 -8.46
C ASP A 28 5.81 -14.31 -8.09
N MET A 29 6.65 -13.46 -8.69
CA MET A 29 6.61 -12.01 -8.53
C MET A 29 6.54 -11.50 -7.07
N GLY A 30 7.05 -12.29 -6.14
CA GLY A 30 7.08 -11.96 -4.71
C GLY A 30 5.90 -12.49 -3.89
N ALA A 31 5.05 -13.37 -4.41
CA ALA A 31 3.92 -13.92 -3.67
C ALA A 31 4.33 -14.56 -2.34
N CYS A 32 5.35 -15.41 -2.33
CA CYS A 32 5.84 -16.07 -1.11
C CYS A 32 6.47 -15.12 -0.08
N THR A 33 6.95 -13.97 -0.49
CA THR A 33 7.54 -12.99 0.46
C THR A 33 6.54 -11.93 0.91
N LEU A 34 5.62 -11.51 0.06
CA LEU A 34 4.72 -10.39 0.34
C LEU A 34 3.40 -10.84 0.96
N LEU A 35 2.81 -11.93 0.46
CA LEU A 35 1.50 -12.37 0.93
C LEU A 35 1.48 -12.69 2.44
N PRO A 36 2.46 -13.45 3.00
CA PRO A 36 2.51 -13.71 4.43
C PRO A 36 2.62 -12.44 5.29
N ARG A 37 3.26 -11.40 4.77
CA ARG A 37 3.40 -10.12 5.45
C ARG A 37 2.09 -9.32 5.50
N VAL A 38 1.17 -9.63 4.60
CA VAL A 38 -0.14 -8.95 4.51
C VAL A 38 -1.22 -9.72 5.27
N ILE A 39 -1.32 -11.05 5.06
CA ILE A 39 -2.42 -11.86 5.60
C ILE A 39 -1.99 -12.90 6.65
N GLY A 40 -0.72 -12.95 6.98
CA GLY A 40 -0.12 -13.94 7.89
C GLY A 40 0.26 -15.24 7.20
N GLN A 41 1.25 -15.95 7.79
CA GLN A 41 1.87 -17.15 7.20
C GLN A 41 0.86 -18.29 6.95
N GLY A 42 -0.04 -18.54 7.90
CA GLY A 42 -1.00 -19.66 7.77
C GLY A 42 -1.95 -19.49 6.58
N ARG A 43 -2.56 -18.32 6.46
CA ARG A 43 -3.47 -17.99 5.35
C ARG A 43 -2.75 -17.93 4.01
N ALA A 44 -1.54 -17.38 3.99
CA ALA A 44 -0.72 -17.34 2.79
C ALA A 44 -0.35 -18.75 2.32
N SER A 45 0.03 -19.64 3.24
CA SER A 45 0.32 -21.04 2.93
C SER A 45 -0.89 -21.76 2.34
N GLU A 46 -2.07 -21.61 2.96
CA GLU A 46 -3.30 -22.17 2.42
C GLU A 46 -3.57 -21.68 0.99
N MET A 47 -3.53 -20.37 0.76
CA MET A 47 -3.76 -19.77 -0.56
C MET A 47 -2.78 -20.28 -1.61
N LEU A 48 -1.48 -20.29 -1.26
CA LEU A 48 -0.40 -20.63 -2.22
C LEU A 48 -0.32 -22.13 -2.49
N TYR A 49 -0.63 -23.00 -1.51
CA TYR A 49 -0.63 -24.46 -1.72
C TYR A 49 -1.85 -24.96 -2.46
N THR A 50 -3.04 -24.40 -2.16
CA THR A 50 -4.29 -24.90 -2.73
C THR A 50 -4.69 -24.21 -4.02
N GLY A 51 -4.20 -22.98 -4.25
CA GLY A 51 -4.64 -22.13 -5.36
C GLY A 51 -6.14 -21.80 -5.29
N ARG A 52 -6.79 -21.94 -4.11
CA ARG A 52 -8.20 -21.56 -3.96
C ARG A 52 -8.41 -20.07 -4.14
N SER A 53 -9.64 -19.70 -4.44
CA SER A 53 -10.02 -18.30 -4.44
C SER A 53 -10.27 -17.80 -3.03
N MET A 54 -9.81 -16.60 -2.74
CA MET A 54 -10.18 -15.79 -1.59
C MET A 54 -11.34 -14.89 -1.98
N SER A 55 -12.39 -14.84 -1.20
CA SER A 55 -13.51 -13.91 -1.42
C SER A 55 -13.13 -12.47 -1.05
N ALA A 56 -13.98 -11.53 -1.44
CA ALA A 56 -13.79 -10.13 -1.08
C ALA A 56 -13.84 -9.92 0.45
N GLU A 57 -14.77 -10.60 1.12
CA GLU A 57 -14.96 -10.54 2.57
C GLU A 57 -13.77 -11.16 3.31
N GLU A 58 -13.28 -12.32 2.85
CA GLU A 58 -12.05 -12.90 3.39
C GLU A 58 -10.87 -11.94 3.25
N GLY A 59 -10.72 -11.34 2.08
CA GLY A 59 -9.65 -10.38 1.81
C GLY A 59 -9.73 -9.15 2.70
N LEU A 60 -10.92 -8.62 2.98
CA LEU A 60 -11.13 -7.54 3.94
C LEU A 60 -10.77 -8.00 5.37
N ALA A 61 -11.31 -9.12 5.81
CA ALA A 61 -11.08 -9.65 7.16
C ALA A 61 -9.60 -9.98 7.42
N TRP A 62 -8.84 -10.32 6.37
CA TRP A 62 -7.43 -10.67 6.46
C TRP A 62 -6.48 -9.49 6.24
N GLY A 63 -7.00 -8.30 5.96
CA GLY A 63 -6.19 -7.11 5.68
C GLY A 63 -5.54 -7.09 4.31
N PHE A 64 -6.00 -7.96 3.38
CA PHE A 64 -5.57 -7.93 1.98
C PHE A 64 -6.18 -6.74 1.24
N PHE A 65 -7.43 -6.43 1.53
CA PHE A 65 -8.13 -5.24 1.08
C PHE A 65 -8.34 -4.24 2.22
N ASN A 66 -8.31 -2.95 1.93
CA ASN A 66 -8.57 -1.91 2.92
C ASN A 66 -10.06 -1.63 3.13
N ALA A 67 -10.86 -1.79 2.09
CA ALA A 67 -12.30 -1.57 2.10
C ALA A 67 -12.95 -2.37 0.97
N LEU A 68 -14.26 -2.63 1.10
CA LEU A 68 -15.11 -3.16 0.04
C LEU A 68 -16.15 -2.11 -0.33
N HIS A 69 -16.45 -2.04 -1.61
CA HIS A 69 -17.51 -1.17 -2.14
C HIS A 69 -18.41 -1.95 -3.08
N SER A 70 -19.61 -1.44 -3.32
CA SER A 70 -20.47 -1.98 -4.37
C SER A 70 -19.80 -1.85 -5.75
N PRO A 71 -20.14 -2.71 -6.72
CA PRO A 71 -19.59 -2.60 -8.08
C PRO A 71 -19.72 -1.20 -8.68
N ASP A 72 -20.81 -0.51 -8.39
CA ASP A 72 -21.11 0.82 -8.92
C ASP A 72 -20.25 1.93 -8.28
N GLU A 73 -19.76 1.71 -7.06
CA GLU A 73 -19.00 2.71 -6.32
C GLU A 73 -17.49 2.50 -6.39
N VAL A 74 -17.02 1.27 -6.68
CA VAL A 74 -15.60 0.92 -6.55
C VAL A 74 -14.69 1.85 -7.35
N LEU A 75 -15.07 2.19 -8.57
CA LEU A 75 -14.27 3.08 -9.42
C LEU A 75 -14.21 4.50 -8.86
N SER A 76 -15.35 5.07 -8.48
CA SER A 76 -15.40 6.42 -7.92
C SER A 76 -14.63 6.53 -6.60
N LYS A 77 -14.71 5.52 -5.74
CA LYS A 77 -13.96 5.47 -4.47
C LYS A 77 -12.46 5.33 -4.70
N ALA A 78 -12.05 4.49 -5.67
CA ALA A 78 -10.66 4.35 -6.05
C ALA A 78 -10.08 5.65 -6.63
N GLN A 79 -10.84 6.32 -7.51
CA GLN A 79 -10.47 7.61 -8.08
C GLN A 79 -10.37 8.70 -7.01
N ALA A 80 -11.32 8.75 -6.07
CA ALA A 80 -11.28 9.71 -4.97
C ALA A 80 -10.04 9.52 -4.08
N MET A 81 -9.66 8.27 -3.78
CA MET A 81 -8.43 7.97 -3.05
C MET A 81 -7.18 8.37 -3.84
N ALA A 82 -7.15 8.05 -5.13
CA ALA A 82 -6.03 8.41 -6.00
C ALA A 82 -5.87 9.94 -6.10
N GLN A 83 -6.99 10.67 -6.24
CA GLN A 83 -6.97 12.14 -6.29
C GLN A 83 -6.50 12.73 -4.96
N MET A 84 -6.99 12.22 -3.83
CA MET A 84 -6.53 12.66 -2.51
C MET A 84 -5.01 12.51 -2.34
N LEU A 85 -4.44 11.40 -2.84
CA LEU A 85 -3.00 11.18 -2.80
C LEU A 85 -2.25 12.09 -3.80
N ALA A 86 -2.83 12.34 -4.97
CA ALA A 86 -2.23 13.22 -5.97
C ALA A 86 -2.22 14.70 -5.53
N ASP A 87 -3.26 15.12 -4.78
CA ASP A 87 -3.34 16.48 -4.21
C ASP A 87 -2.50 16.64 -2.93
N GLY A 88 -1.91 15.55 -2.45
CA GLY A 88 -1.03 15.54 -1.27
C GLY A 88 0.44 15.81 -1.61
N PRO A 89 1.33 15.79 -0.59
CA PRO A 89 2.76 15.99 -0.75
C PRO A 89 3.40 14.77 -1.42
N THR A 90 3.36 14.72 -2.76
CA THR A 90 3.72 13.52 -3.54
C THR A 90 5.18 13.11 -3.38
N PHE A 91 6.10 14.06 -3.13
CA PHE A 91 7.47 13.74 -2.78
C PHE A 91 7.55 12.95 -1.46
N ALA A 92 6.89 13.41 -0.40
CA ALA A 92 6.85 12.72 0.89
C ALA A 92 6.14 11.35 0.78
N HIS A 93 5.08 11.23 -0.03
CA HIS A 93 4.47 9.94 -0.33
C HIS A 93 5.45 8.97 -1.00
N GLY A 94 6.31 9.47 -1.90
CA GLY A 94 7.38 8.69 -2.54
C GLY A 94 8.39 8.15 -1.52
N MET A 95 8.88 9.02 -0.62
CA MET A 95 9.79 8.65 0.46
C MET A 95 9.15 7.60 1.40
N THR A 96 7.90 7.83 1.82
CA THR A 96 7.15 6.89 2.66
C THR A 96 7.02 5.52 1.99
N LYS A 97 6.68 5.48 0.70
CA LYS A 97 6.58 4.23 -0.06
C LYS A 97 7.92 3.48 -0.12
N GLN A 98 9.01 4.21 -0.31
CA GLN A 98 10.34 3.62 -0.37
C GLN A 98 10.71 2.97 0.97
N LEU A 99 10.55 3.68 2.08
CA LEU A 99 10.87 3.18 3.42
C LEU A 99 10.01 1.99 3.82
N LEU A 100 8.70 2.04 3.61
CA LEU A 100 7.79 0.91 3.85
C LEU A 100 8.21 -0.40 3.14
N HIS A 101 8.98 -0.31 2.05
CA HIS A 101 9.50 -1.49 1.36
C HIS A 101 10.91 -1.89 1.81
N GLN A 102 11.75 -0.94 2.14
CA GLN A 102 13.15 -1.19 2.49
C GLN A 102 13.32 -1.70 3.92
N GLU A 103 12.55 -1.17 4.86
CA GLU A 103 12.67 -1.45 6.28
C GLU A 103 12.40 -2.91 6.66
N TRP A 104 11.67 -3.65 5.82
CA TRP A 104 11.47 -5.09 6.01
C TRP A 104 12.77 -5.92 6.11
N ASN A 105 13.88 -5.38 5.63
CA ASN A 105 15.18 -6.03 5.60
C ASN A 105 16.23 -5.28 6.43
N MET A 106 15.83 -4.28 7.20
CA MET A 106 16.70 -3.49 8.05
C MET A 106 16.62 -3.93 9.51
N SER A 107 17.68 -3.69 10.29
CA SER A 107 17.58 -3.68 11.74
C SER A 107 16.73 -2.48 12.19
N ILE A 108 16.18 -2.54 13.41
CA ILE A 108 15.36 -1.44 13.94
C ILE A 108 16.17 -0.13 13.96
N ASP A 109 17.43 -0.19 14.40
CA ASP A 109 18.28 1.00 14.47
C ASP A 109 18.54 1.59 13.08
N ALA A 110 18.80 0.75 12.07
CA ALA A 110 19.00 1.20 10.69
C ALA A 110 17.71 1.78 10.08
N ALA A 111 16.54 1.23 10.42
CA ALA A 111 15.26 1.77 9.98
C ALA A 111 15.00 3.15 10.58
N ILE A 112 15.23 3.34 11.89
CA ILE A 112 15.07 4.63 12.57
C ILE A 112 15.99 5.70 11.95
N GLU A 113 17.24 5.36 11.64
CA GLU A 113 18.17 6.29 10.97
C GLU A 113 17.69 6.64 9.55
N ALA A 114 17.23 5.66 8.77
CA ALA A 114 16.70 5.89 7.43
C ALA A 114 15.44 6.78 7.46
N GLU A 115 14.54 6.58 8.45
CA GLU A 115 13.39 7.46 8.67
C GLU A 115 13.81 8.89 9.02
N ALA A 116 14.83 9.06 9.89
CA ALA A 116 15.34 10.37 10.27
C ALA A 116 15.95 11.12 9.06
N GLU A 117 16.71 10.42 8.23
CA GLU A 117 17.25 10.97 6.98
C GLU A 117 16.13 11.39 6.02
N ALA A 118 15.11 10.55 5.83
CA ALA A 118 13.96 10.86 4.97
C ALA A 118 13.20 12.10 5.48
N GLN A 119 13.00 12.21 6.79
CA GLN A 119 12.37 13.39 7.39
C GLN A 119 13.22 14.66 7.18
N ALA A 120 14.53 14.56 7.36
CA ALA A 120 15.43 15.68 7.12
C ALA A 120 15.36 16.16 5.66
N ILE A 121 15.26 15.23 4.70
CA ILE A 121 15.09 15.57 3.28
C ILE A 121 13.72 16.23 3.06
N CYS A 122 12.63 15.65 3.59
CA CYS A 122 11.29 16.22 3.43
C CYS A 122 11.16 17.62 4.04
N MET A 123 11.86 17.92 5.13
CA MET A 123 11.90 19.25 5.74
C MET A 123 12.55 20.33 4.84
N GLN A 124 13.30 19.93 3.80
CA GLN A 124 13.90 20.86 2.83
C GLN A 124 12.97 21.17 1.66
N THR A 125 11.84 20.47 1.54
CA THR A 125 10.90 20.67 0.43
C THR A 125 10.06 21.94 0.60
N ASN A 126 9.64 22.50 -0.54
CA ASN A 126 8.70 23.63 -0.52
C ASN A 126 7.32 23.19 0.02
N ASP A 127 6.93 21.95 -0.18
CA ASP A 127 5.68 21.40 0.37
C ASP A 127 5.67 21.40 1.90
N PHE A 128 6.80 21.12 2.56
CA PHE A 128 6.89 21.27 4.02
C PHE A 128 6.66 22.72 4.46
N ARG A 129 7.25 23.67 3.74
CA ARG A 129 7.05 25.11 3.99
C ARG A 129 5.61 25.53 3.75
N ARG A 130 4.99 25.09 2.64
CA ARG A 130 3.56 25.35 2.35
C ARG A 130 2.65 24.82 3.46
N ALA A 131 2.95 23.63 3.99
CA ALA A 131 2.20 23.04 5.10
C ALA A 131 2.34 23.87 6.38
N TYR A 132 3.54 24.31 6.72
CA TYR A 132 3.79 25.18 7.87
C TYR A 132 3.04 26.51 7.76
N ASP A 133 3.17 27.18 6.62
CA ASP A 133 2.50 28.47 6.38
C ASP A 133 0.98 28.34 6.42
N ALA A 134 0.46 27.23 5.88
CA ALA A 134 -0.97 26.93 5.93
C ALA A 134 -1.46 26.67 7.35
N PHE A 135 -0.67 25.96 8.16
CA PHE A 135 -0.97 25.70 9.57
C PHE A 135 -1.04 27.00 10.37
N VAL A 136 -0.04 27.89 10.22
CA VAL A 136 -0.02 29.20 10.87
C VAL A 136 -1.22 30.04 10.46
N ALA A 137 -1.58 30.01 9.18
CA ALA A 137 -2.72 30.74 8.62
C ALA A 137 -4.09 30.06 8.87
N LYS A 138 -4.11 28.90 9.57
CA LYS A 138 -5.32 28.11 9.85
C LYS A 138 -6.13 27.75 8.57
N ARG A 139 -5.43 27.43 7.50
CA ARG A 139 -6.02 27.01 6.21
C ARG A 139 -5.49 25.64 5.80
N ARG A 140 -6.13 25.03 4.78
CA ARG A 140 -5.59 23.78 4.19
C ARG A 140 -4.35 24.10 3.34
N PRO A 141 -3.30 23.27 3.43
CA PRO A 141 -2.16 23.38 2.54
C PRO A 141 -2.53 23.01 1.10
N VAL A 142 -1.80 23.58 0.14
CA VAL A 142 -1.80 23.17 -1.27
C VAL A 142 -0.39 22.67 -1.57
N PHE A 143 -0.28 21.43 -2.03
CA PHE A 143 0.98 20.78 -2.33
C PHE A 143 1.25 20.77 -3.83
N GLU A 144 2.52 20.80 -4.22
CA GLU A 144 2.98 20.80 -5.60
C GLU A 144 3.99 19.67 -5.88
N GLY A 145 4.37 18.92 -4.84
CA GLY A 145 5.25 17.76 -4.97
C GLY A 145 6.75 18.07 -5.00
N ASP A 146 7.17 19.23 -4.48
CA ASP A 146 8.55 19.74 -4.55
C ASP A 146 9.10 20.25 -3.20
#